data_d498b3a011a6b0a5327b4f4a19d07075
#
_entry.id   d498b3a011a6b0a5327b4f4a19d07075
#
_cell.length_a   1.000
_cell.length_b   1.000
_cell.length_c   1.000
_cell.angle_alpha   90.00
_cell.angle_beta   90.00
_cell.angle_gamma   90.00
#
_symmetry.space_group_name_H-M   'P 1'
#
loop_
_entity.id
_entity.type
_entity.pdbx_description
1 polymer ?
#
loop_
_entity_poly.entity_id
_entity_poly.type
_entity_poly.pdbx_seq_one_letter_code
_entity_poly.pdbx_strand_id
1 'polypeptide(L)'
;MDHRRPQPLARDAMAYVLAGGRGSRLAELTDTRAKPAVYFGGKSRIIDFALSNALNSGIRRIGVATQYKAHSLIRHLQRGWNFLRPERNESFDILPASQRVSETQWYEGTADAVYQNIDIIESYAPEYMVILAGDHIYKMDYEIMLQQHVDSGADVTVACMEVPRMEAVAFGVMHVDAHDRIVDFVEKPADPPAVPGNPDIALASLGIYVFHTKLLFDELRRDAATAGSSRDFGGDIIPHLVAQGKAVAHRFSASCVRSVEEPGAYWRDVGTVDAYWEANIDLTDVVPELDLYERNWPLWTYSEITPPAKFVHDIDGRRGSAVSSLVSGDCIVSGASIHRSLLSTGVRAHSFAVLDEAVVLPHCHIGRGARLKRVVLDRGVVIPDGLIVGEDPILDARRFRRTDKGVCLITQPMIDRLA
;
A
#
# COMPACT_ATOMS: atom_id res chain seq x y z
N MET A 1 16.53 40.88 11.43
CA MET A 1 16.84 39.73 10.53
C MET A 1 16.39 38.49 11.27
N ASP A 2 15.33 37.88 10.81
CA ASP A 2 14.76 36.68 11.43
C ASP A 2 15.71 35.48 11.14
N HIS A 3 16.44 35.03 12.16
CA HIS A 3 17.39 33.92 12.08
C HIS A 3 16.72 32.56 12.24
N ARG A 4 15.43 32.45 12.01
CA ARG A 4 14.76 31.15 11.97
C ARG A 4 15.27 30.40 10.75
N ARG A 5 15.80 29.20 10.97
CA ARG A 5 16.05 28.27 9.86
C ARG A 5 14.70 28.06 9.15
N PRO A 6 14.66 28.07 7.80
CA PRO A 6 13.44 27.74 7.09
C PRO A 6 12.92 26.40 7.62
N GLN A 7 11.66 26.40 8.07
CA GLN A 7 11.04 25.16 8.51
C GLN A 7 10.80 24.26 7.27
N PRO A 8 10.97 22.93 7.38
CA PRO A 8 10.61 22.03 6.29
C PRO A 8 9.13 22.24 5.91
N LEU A 9 8.83 22.25 4.62
CA LEU A 9 7.47 22.42 4.08
C LEU A 9 6.50 21.36 4.60
N ALA A 10 7.01 20.15 4.88
CA ALA A 10 6.24 19.06 5.48
C ALA A 10 5.59 19.43 6.82
N ARG A 11 6.10 20.43 7.56
CA ARG A 11 5.49 20.91 8.80
C ARG A 11 4.22 21.72 8.56
N ASP A 12 4.12 22.38 7.43
CA ASP A 12 2.96 23.17 7.04
C ASP A 12 1.98 22.35 6.18
N ALA A 13 2.34 21.11 5.86
CA ALA A 13 1.52 20.17 5.10
C ALA A 13 0.67 19.25 6.00
N MET A 14 -0.44 18.77 5.42
CA MET A 14 -1.23 17.65 5.94
C MET A 14 -1.25 16.51 4.92
N ALA A 15 -0.94 15.30 5.35
CA ALA A 15 -1.14 14.10 4.55
C ALA A 15 -2.58 13.60 4.71
N TYR A 16 -3.25 13.34 3.59
CA TYR A 16 -4.59 12.78 3.56
C TYR A 16 -4.59 11.46 2.82
N VAL A 17 -4.75 10.36 3.56
CA VAL A 17 -4.63 8.99 3.02
C VAL A 17 -6.00 8.44 2.67
N LEU A 18 -6.21 8.10 1.41
CA LEU A 18 -7.41 7.50 0.88
C LEU A 18 -7.37 5.97 1.08
N ALA A 19 -8.15 5.45 2.01
CA ALA A 19 -8.14 4.05 2.42
C ALA A 19 -9.50 3.36 2.27
N GLY A 20 -10.32 3.79 1.29
CA GLY A 20 -11.71 3.35 1.10
C GLY A 20 -11.95 2.28 0.04
N GLY A 21 -10.93 1.90 -0.75
CA GLY A 21 -11.08 0.99 -1.88
C GLY A 21 -11.50 -0.45 -1.50
N ARG A 22 -12.38 -1.07 -2.31
CA ARG A 22 -12.87 -2.45 -2.08
C ARG A 22 -11.76 -3.51 -2.23
N GLY A 23 -10.77 -3.28 -3.11
CA GLY A 23 -9.67 -4.21 -3.35
C GLY A 23 -10.10 -5.56 -3.91
N SER A 24 -11.17 -5.63 -4.70
CA SER A 24 -11.81 -6.87 -5.16
C SER A 24 -10.88 -7.82 -5.93
N ARG A 25 -9.83 -7.31 -6.55
CA ARG A 25 -8.82 -8.11 -7.27
C ARG A 25 -7.92 -8.94 -6.34
N LEU A 26 -7.85 -8.62 -5.04
CA LEU A 26 -7.20 -9.45 -4.01
C LEU A 26 -8.11 -10.59 -3.52
N ALA A 27 -9.27 -10.73 -4.14
CA ALA A 27 -10.21 -11.81 -3.90
C ALA A 27 -10.54 -11.97 -2.40
N GLU A 28 -10.48 -13.18 -1.88
CA GLU A 28 -10.89 -13.52 -0.51
C GLU A 28 -10.04 -12.86 0.58
N LEU A 29 -8.83 -12.37 0.26
CA LEU A 29 -8.03 -11.58 1.21
C LEU A 29 -8.73 -10.30 1.67
N THR A 30 -9.68 -9.79 0.86
CA THR A 30 -10.44 -8.58 1.15
C THR A 30 -11.92 -8.85 1.50
N ASP A 31 -12.31 -10.10 1.71
CA ASP A 31 -13.69 -10.45 2.09
C ASP A 31 -14.10 -9.89 3.47
N THR A 32 -13.14 -9.76 4.39
CA THR A 32 -13.40 -9.30 5.77
C THR A 32 -12.67 -8.00 6.12
N ARG A 33 -11.86 -7.44 5.20
CA ARG A 33 -11.04 -6.25 5.43
C ARG A 33 -10.83 -5.44 4.16
N ALA A 34 -10.57 -4.14 4.30
CA ALA A 34 -10.14 -3.29 3.19
C ALA A 34 -8.71 -3.64 2.73
N LYS A 35 -8.37 -3.41 1.44
CA LYS A 35 -7.02 -3.66 0.90
C LYS A 35 -5.91 -3.01 1.74
N PRO A 36 -6.01 -1.73 2.18
CA PRO A 36 -5.00 -1.10 3.03
C PRO A 36 -4.75 -1.82 4.36
N ALA A 37 -5.69 -2.65 4.82
CA ALA A 37 -5.57 -3.41 6.07
C ALA A 37 -4.97 -4.81 5.91
N VAL A 38 -4.65 -5.24 4.68
CA VAL A 38 -3.99 -6.54 4.42
C VAL A 38 -2.57 -6.48 4.95
N TYR A 39 -2.10 -7.58 5.57
CA TYR A 39 -0.75 -7.69 6.09
C TYR A 39 0.28 -7.75 4.98
N PHE A 40 1.48 -7.19 5.23
CA PHE A 40 2.60 -7.19 4.30
C PHE A 40 3.93 -7.25 5.06
N GLY A 41 4.93 -7.93 4.51
CA GLY A 41 6.28 -7.98 5.07
C GLY A 41 6.36 -8.59 6.47
N GLY A 42 5.41 -9.47 6.83
CA GLY A 42 5.41 -10.25 8.08
C GLY A 42 4.66 -9.62 9.25
N LYS A 43 4.70 -8.31 9.45
CA LYS A 43 4.04 -7.64 10.60
C LYS A 43 3.31 -6.35 10.24
N SER A 44 3.66 -5.71 9.15
CA SER A 44 3.08 -4.43 8.73
C SER A 44 1.77 -4.64 7.97
N ARG A 45 1.09 -3.55 7.66
CA ARG A 45 -0.04 -3.53 6.73
C ARG A 45 0.27 -2.62 5.56
N ILE A 46 -0.41 -2.80 4.45
CA ILE A 46 -0.17 -2.01 3.23
C ILE A 46 -0.22 -0.50 3.51
N ILE A 47 -1.19 -0.03 4.29
CA ILE A 47 -1.32 1.39 4.62
C ILE A 47 -0.11 1.97 5.38
N ASP A 48 0.61 1.14 6.14
CA ASP A 48 1.74 1.61 6.94
C ASP A 48 2.86 2.22 6.09
N PHE A 49 2.94 1.89 4.79
CA PHE A 49 3.91 2.49 3.88
C PHE A 49 3.62 3.98 3.63
N ALA A 50 2.42 4.32 3.21
CA ALA A 50 2.03 5.72 2.99
C ALA A 50 2.13 6.54 4.28
N LEU A 51 1.69 5.99 5.41
CA LEU A 51 1.76 6.64 6.72
C LEU A 51 3.21 6.81 7.20
N SER A 52 4.06 5.81 7.02
CA SER A 52 5.48 5.88 7.37
C SER A 52 6.22 6.91 6.51
N ASN A 53 5.94 6.96 5.22
CA ASN A 53 6.50 7.97 4.33
C ASN A 53 6.11 9.38 4.80
N ALA A 54 4.84 9.62 5.14
CA ALA A 54 4.39 10.91 5.65
C ALA A 54 5.12 11.31 6.95
N LEU A 55 5.22 10.38 7.90
CA LEU A 55 5.90 10.62 9.16
C LEU A 55 7.40 10.86 8.98
N ASN A 56 8.07 10.04 8.16
CA ASN A 56 9.52 10.15 7.91
C ASN A 56 9.87 11.40 7.11
N SER A 57 9.00 11.85 6.19
CA SER A 57 9.12 13.14 5.48
C SER A 57 8.94 14.37 6.38
N GLY A 58 8.53 14.20 7.64
CA GLY A 58 8.33 15.31 8.56
C GLY A 58 6.90 15.81 8.67
N ILE A 59 5.94 15.26 7.94
CA ILE A 59 4.51 15.58 8.08
C ILE A 59 4.01 15.11 9.45
N ARG A 60 3.26 15.94 10.13
CA ARG A 60 2.76 15.66 11.50
C ARG A 60 1.26 15.79 11.64
N ARG A 61 0.55 16.14 10.57
CA ARG A 61 -0.90 16.14 10.51
C ARG A 61 -1.32 15.13 9.47
N ILE A 62 -2.00 14.06 9.90
CA ILE A 62 -2.34 12.93 9.04
C ILE A 62 -3.83 12.63 9.22
N GLY A 63 -4.57 12.67 8.12
CA GLY A 63 -5.97 12.23 8.04
C GLY A 63 -6.05 10.93 7.24
N VAL A 64 -6.88 9.99 7.68
CA VAL A 64 -7.11 8.72 6.98
C VAL A 64 -8.59 8.54 6.70
N ALA A 65 -9.01 8.70 5.45
CA ALA A 65 -10.38 8.44 5.03
C ALA A 65 -10.63 6.93 4.90
N THR A 66 -11.63 6.43 5.63
CA THR A 66 -11.99 5.01 5.62
C THR A 66 -13.44 4.82 5.23
N GLN A 67 -13.75 3.76 4.49
CA GLN A 67 -15.12 3.48 4.04
C GLN A 67 -15.49 2.00 4.16
N TYR A 68 -15.00 1.18 3.25
CA TYR A 68 -15.42 -0.22 3.12
C TYR A 68 -14.67 -1.14 4.09
N LYS A 69 -15.41 -2.03 4.83
CA LYS A 69 -14.82 -3.03 5.75
C LYS A 69 -13.72 -2.48 6.66
N ALA A 70 -13.92 -1.25 7.17
CA ALA A 70 -12.88 -0.47 7.83
C ALA A 70 -12.51 -0.95 9.25
N HIS A 71 -13.31 -1.82 9.89
CA HIS A 71 -13.13 -2.16 11.32
C HIS A 71 -11.70 -2.63 11.66
N SER A 72 -11.14 -3.55 10.86
CA SER A 72 -9.79 -4.06 11.12
C SER A 72 -8.70 -3.01 10.86
N LEU A 73 -8.95 -2.10 9.89
CA LEU A 73 -8.09 -0.96 9.59
C LEU A 73 -8.12 0.05 10.74
N ILE A 74 -9.31 0.50 11.14
CA ILE A 74 -9.50 1.47 12.25
C ILE A 74 -8.81 0.96 13.51
N ARG A 75 -9.01 -0.31 13.87
CA ARG A 75 -8.36 -0.91 15.04
C ARG A 75 -6.84 -0.92 14.95
N HIS A 76 -6.28 -1.17 13.75
CA HIS A 76 -4.83 -1.11 13.51
C HIS A 76 -4.30 0.33 13.69
N LEU A 77 -4.97 1.29 13.08
CA LEU A 77 -4.61 2.71 13.16
C LEU A 77 -4.66 3.23 14.60
N GLN A 78 -5.74 2.95 15.33
CA GLN A 78 -5.88 3.36 16.73
C GLN A 78 -4.80 2.80 17.65
N ARG A 79 -4.33 1.57 17.39
CA ARG A 79 -3.31 0.93 18.21
C ARG A 79 -1.88 1.31 17.83
N GLY A 80 -1.62 1.52 16.56
CA GLY A 80 -0.27 1.73 16.04
C GLY A 80 0.13 3.19 15.84
N TRP A 81 -0.85 4.09 15.66
CA TRP A 81 -0.59 5.44 15.17
C TRP A 81 -1.03 6.56 16.12
N ASN A 82 -1.33 6.26 17.38
CA ASN A 82 -1.77 7.26 18.37
C ASN A 82 -0.62 7.91 19.17
N PHE A 83 0.57 7.99 18.61
CA PHE A 83 1.75 8.57 19.28
C PHE A 83 2.00 10.03 18.92
N LEU A 84 1.28 10.61 17.95
CA LEU A 84 1.32 12.03 17.63
C LEU A 84 0.68 12.86 18.75
N ARG A 85 1.23 14.04 19.00
CA ARG A 85 0.93 14.86 20.16
C ARG A 85 0.26 16.18 19.77
N PRO A 86 -1.04 16.39 20.08
CA PRO A 86 -1.75 17.64 19.78
C PRO A 86 -1.06 18.88 20.34
N GLU A 87 -0.40 18.77 21.49
CA GLU A 87 0.35 19.86 22.13
C GLU A 87 1.54 20.34 21.28
N ARG A 88 1.96 19.57 20.29
CA ARG A 88 3.02 19.89 19.32
C ARG A 88 2.47 20.28 17.96
N ASN A 89 1.17 20.52 17.84
CA ASN A 89 0.48 20.73 16.58
C ASN A 89 0.60 19.50 15.65
N GLU A 90 0.50 18.32 16.22
CA GLU A 90 0.51 17.03 15.53
C GLU A 90 -0.86 16.36 15.66
N SER A 91 -1.37 15.73 14.61
CA SER A 91 -2.66 15.05 14.65
C SER A 91 -2.66 13.76 13.83
N PHE A 92 -3.49 12.81 14.26
CA PHE A 92 -3.81 11.61 13.52
C PHE A 92 -5.32 11.38 13.59
N ASP A 93 -6.01 11.63 12.49
CA ASP A 93 -7.46 11.57 12.42
C ASP A 93 -7.91 10.40 11.54
N ILE A 94 -8.83 9.60 12.07
CA ILE A 94 -9.52 8.57 11.29
C ILE A 94 -10.87 9.14 10.90
N LEU A 95 -11.09 9.30 9.60
CA LEU A 95 -12.25 9.95 8.99
C LEU A 95 -13.11 8.89 8.28
N PRO A 96 -13.99 8.20 9.02
CA PRO A 96 -14.87 7.23 8.39
C PRO A 96 -15.92 7.93 7.54
N ALA A 97 -16.27 7.33 6.40
CA ALA A 97 -17.42 7.77 5.64
C ALA A 97 -18.65 7.81 6.57
N SER A 98 -19.17 8.99 6.79
CA SER A 98 -20.31 9.23 7.67
C SER A 98 -21.36 10.03 6.91
N GLN A 99 -22.61 9.92 7.34
CA GLN A 99 -23.75 10.64 6.76
C GLN A 99 -23.75 12.14 7.15
N ARG A 100 -22.60 12.80 6.98
CA ARG A 100 -22.43 14.22 7.38
C ARG A 100 -23.05 15.20 6.40
N VAL A 101 -23.04 14.84 5.11
CA VAL A 101 -23.55 15.70 4.03
C VAL A 101 -24.94 15.25 3.55
N SER A 102 -25.21 13.94 3.55
CA SER A 102 -26.55 13.40 3.29
C SER A 102 -26.78 12.11 4.08
N GLU A 103 -28.02 11.85 4.49
CA GLU A 103 -28.39 10.68 5.33
C GLU A 103 -28.23 9.33 4.61
N THR A 104 -27.89 9.31 3.30
CA THR A 104 -27.90 8.10 2.46
C THR A 104 -26.62 7.87 1.65
N GLN A 105 -25.65 8.81 1.66
CA GLN A 105 -24.51 8.75 0.76
C GLN A 105 -23.18 8.46 1.46
N TRP A 106 -22.51 7.43 0.97
CA TRP A 106 -21.09 7.13 1.22
C TRP A 106 -20.22 8.03 0.32
N TYR A 107 -18.89 8.00 0.48
CA TYR A 107 -18.00 8.67 -0.46
C TYR A 107 -18.24 8.13 -1.89
N GLU A 108 -18.59 9.01 -2.81
CA GLU A 108 -18.89 8.65 -4.20
C GLU A 108 -17.61 8.41 -5.01
N GLY A 109 -16.53 9.16 -4.70
CA GLY A 109 -15.23 9.06 -5.32
C GLY A 109 -14.10 9.49 -4.38
N THR A 110 -12.88 9.48 -4.90
CA THR A 110 -11.68 9.83 -4.11
C THR A 110 -11.65 11.33 -3.75
N ALA A 111 -12.12 12.22 -4.63
CA ALA A 111 -12.24 13.65 -4.38
C ALA A 111 -13.36 13.94 -3.37
N ASP A 112 -14.47 13.21 -3.44
CA ASP A 112 -15.58 13.35 -2.49
C ASP A 112 -15.16 12.98 -1.06
N ALA A 113 -14.26 12.01 -0.91
CA ALA A 113 -13.72 11.64 0.41
C ALA A 113 -12.94 12.80 1.08
N VAL A 114 -12.33 13.68 0.30
CA VAL A 114 -11.70 14.91 0.82
C VAL A 114 -12.74 16.01 1.00
N TYR A 115 -13.62 16.19 0.02
CA TYR A 115 -14.66 17.22 0.02
C TYR A 115 -15.53 17.17 1.28
N GLN A 116 -16.01 15.99 1.65
CA GLN A 116 -16.88 15.82 2.82
C GLN A 116 -16.18 16.08 4.16
N ASN A 117 -14.86 16.22 4.19
CA ASN A 117 -14.06 16.46 5.38
C ASN A 117 -13.32 17.81 5.34
N ILE A 118 -13.68 18.72 4.43
CA ILE A 118 -13.02 20.05 4.31
C ILE A 118 -13.04 20.80 5.64
N ASP A 119 -14.13 20.79 6.38
CA ASP A 119 -14.28 21.48 7.67
C ASP A 119 -13.28 20.97 8.72
N ILE A 120 -13.00 19.68 8.74
CA ILE A 120 -12.00 19.08 9.64
C ILE A 120 -10.61 19.49 9.19
N ILE A 121 -10.30 19.37 7.89
CA ILE A 121 -9.00 19.74 7.34
C ILE A 121 -8.72 21.23 7.56
N GLU A 122 -9.72 22.10 7.33
CA GLU A 122 -9.62 23.53 7.49
C GLU A 122 -9.30 23.93 8.96
N SER A 123 -9.79 23.17 9.94
CA SER A 123 -9.50 23.40 11.36
C SER A 123 -8.00 23.26 11.72
N TYR A 124 -7.25 22.51 10.93
CA TYR A 124 -5.79 22.36 11.06
C TYR A 124 -5.00 23.42 10.29
N ALA A 125 -5.66 24.18 9.40
CA ALA A 125 -5.10 25.24 8.57
C ALA A 125 -3.77 24.83 7.88
N PRO A 126 -3.67 23.68 7.18
CA PRO A 126 -2.47 23.33 6.47
C PRO A 126 -2.30 24.23 5.26
N GLU A 127 -1.05 24.58 4.92
CA GLU A 127 -0.75 25.32 3.69
C GLU A 127 -0.80 24.42 2.46
N TYR A 128 -0.33 23.17 2.62
CA TYR A 128 -0.29 22.18 1.55
C TYR A 128 -1.03 20.90 1.94
N MET A 129 -1.66 20.29 0.95
CA MET A 129 -2.28 18.97 1.07
C MET A 129 -1.50 17.95 0.26
N VAL A 130 -1.10 16.86 0.91
CA VAL A 130 -0.50 15.68 0.27
C VAL A 130 -1.55 14.57 0.26
N ILE A 131 -2.17 14.34 -0.89
CA ILE A 131 -3.19 13.32 -1.08
C ILE A 131 -2.51 12.01 -1.47
N LEU A 132 -2.78 10.93 -0.75
CA LEU A 132 -2.09 9.66 -0.85
C LEU A 132 -3.07 8.50 -1.06
N ALA A 133 -2.78 7.62 -2.01
CA ALA A 133 -3.39 6.31 -2.04
C ALA A 133 -2.80 5.43 -0.92
N GLY A 134 -3.67 4.83 -0.10
CA GLY A 134 -3.27 4.01 1.07
C GLY A 134 -3.05 2.53 0.78
N ASP A 135 -2.88 2.14 -0.48
CA ASP A 135 -2.92 0.74 -0.92
C ASP A 135 -1.73 0.30 -1.80
N HIS A 136 -0.63 1.07 -1.78
CA HIS A 136 0.60 0.81 -2.52
C HIS A 136 1.80 0.57 -1.60
N ILE A 137 2.80 -0.15 -2.12
CA ILE A 137 4.05 -0.47 -1.42
C ILE A 137 5.19 0.32 -2.04
N TYR A 138 5.77 1.26 -1.30
CA TYR A 138 6.86 2.12 -1.74
C TYR A 138 7.51 2.88 -0.58
N LYS A 139 8.70 3.44 -0.78
CA LYS A 139 9.34 4.41 0.12
C LYS A 139 9.61 5.70 -0.63
N MET A 140 9.13 6.84 -0.11
CA MET A 140 9.22 8.14 -0.74
C MET A 140 9.35 9.27 0.28
N ASP A 141 10.21 10.23 0.02
CA ASP A 141 10.30 11.48 0.76
C ASP A 141 9.40 12.54 0.11
N TYR A 142 8.30 12.87 0.79
CA TYR A 142 7.35 13.87 0.30
C TYR A 142 7.85 15.31 0.44
N GLU A 143 8.85 15.58 1.30
CA GLU A 143 9.45 16.92 1.40
C GLU A 143 10.07 17.34 0.06
N ILE A 144 10.70 16.40 -0.66
CA ILE A 144 11.28 16.67 -1.99
C ILE A 144 10.20 17.04 -3.01
N MET A 145 9.06 16.34 -2.98
CA MET A 145 7.94 16.65 -3.86
C MET A 145 7.26 17.99 -3.48
N LEU A 146 7.13 18.28 -2.19
CA LEU A 146 6.62 19.56 -1.69
C LEU A 146 7.52 20.71 -2.14
N GLN A 147 8.84 20.55 -2.05
CA GLN A 147 9.80 21.55 -2.51
C GLN A 147 9.65 21.81 -4.02
N GLN A 148 9.55 20.76 -4.84
CA GLN A 148 9.31 20.94 -6.29
C GLN A 148 7.97 21.63 -6.57
N HIS A 149 6.93 21.31 -5.80
CA HIS A 149 5.63 21.96 -5.93
C HIS A 149 5.72 23.49 -5.73
N VAL A 150 6.40 23.90 -4.67
CA VAL A 150 6.61 25.32 -4.36
C VAL A 150 7.48 26.00 -5.40
N ASP A 151 8.60 25.38 -5.78
CA ASP A 151 9.57 25.94 -6.72
C ASP A 151 8.98 26.10 -8.14
N SER A 152 8.11 25.18 -8.54
CA SER A 152 7.45 25.22 -9.86
C SER A 152 6.29 26.23 -9.93
N GLY A 153 5.73 26.61 -8.78
CA GLY A 153 4.52 27.44 -8.71
C GLY A 153 3.29 26.76 -9.32
N ALA A 154 3.28 25.44 -9.39
CA ALA A 154 2.16 24.67 -9.91
C ALA A 154 0.96 24.68 -8.96
N ASP A 155 -0.25 24.55 -9.51
CA ASP A 155 -1.47 24.37 -8.73
C ASP A 155 -1.61 22.93 -8.20
N VAL A 156 -1.11 21.97 -8.98
CA VAL A 156 -0.99 20.55 -8.60
C VAL A 156 0.31 19.94 -9.07
N THR A 157 0.94 19.15 -8.22
CA THR A 157 2.06 18.27 -8.58
C THR A 157 1.60 16.83 -8.45
N VAL A 158 1.84 16.02 -9.50
CA VAL A 158 1.41 14.62 -9.59
C VAL A 158 2.64 13.73 -9.61
N ALA A 159 2.79 12.84 -8.65
CA ALA A 159 3.86 11.85 -8.68
C ALA A 159 3.61 10.80 -9.77
N CYS A 160 4.67 10.49 -10.52
CA CYS A 160 4.62 9.57 -11.64
C CYS A 160 5.87 8.72 -11.77
N MET A 161 5.73 7.59 -12.46
CA MET A 161 6.85 6.74 -12.84
C MET A 161 6.68 6.16 -14.24
N GLU A 162 7.78 5.79 -14.84
CA GLU A 162 7.78 5.05 -16.08
C GLU A 162 7.41 3.59 -15.85
N VAL A 163 6.46 3.09 -16.62
CA VAL A 163 6.01 1.70 -16.57
C VAL A 163 5.87 1.15 -18.00
N PRO A 164 5.98 -0.19 -18.18
CA PRO A 164 5.64 -0.78 -19.47
C PRO A 164 4.24 -0.35 -19.92
N ARG A 165 4.10 0.08 -21.17
CA ARG A 165 2.84 0.61 -21.71
C ARG A 165 1.66 -0.35 -21.53
N MET A 166 1.92 -1.65 -21.65
CA MET A 166 0.91 -2.70 -21.44
C MET A 166 0.36 -2.76 -20.01
N GLU A 167 1.14 -2.35 -19.03
CA GLU A 167 0.73 -2.30 -17.63
C GLU A 167 0.01 -0.99 -17.29
N ALA A 168 0.24 0.05 -18.07
CA ALA A 168 -0.28 1.40 -17.82
C ALA A 168 -1.82 1.50 -17.94
N VAL A 169 -2.49 0.53 -18.54
CA VAL A 169 -3.98 0.48 -18.67
C VAL A 169 -4.70 0.51 -17.32
N ALA A 170 -4.02 0.19 -16.22
CA ALA A 170 -4.60 0.16 -14.88
C ALA A 170 -4.48 1.51 -14.15
N PHE A 171 -3.77 2.50 -14.72
CA PHE A 171 -3.39 3.75 -14.07
C PHE A 171 -3.90 4.97 -14.83
N GLY A 172 -3.93 6.11 -14.16
CA GLY A 172 -3.93 7.40 -14.86
C GLY A 172 -2.60 7.58 -15.59
N VAL A 173 -2.63 7.92 -16.86
CA VAL A 173 -1.44 8.07 -17.70
C VAL A 173 -1.32 9.51 -18.16
N MET A 174 -0.12 10.07 -18.09
CA MET A 174 0.13 11.46 -18.42
C MET A 174 1.12 11.61 -19.57
N HIS A 175 0.96 12.69 -20.32
CA HIS A 175 1.92 13.19 -21.26
C HIS A 175 2.51 14.49 -20.72
N VAL A 176 3.83 14.63 -20.76
CA VAL A 176 4.54 15.80 -20.24
C VAL A 176 5.37 16.48 -21.34
N ASP A 177 5.59 17.77 -21.18
CA ASP A 177 6.54 18.53 -22.00
C ASP A 177 7.99 18.39 -21.47
N ALA A 178 8.93 19.10 -22.10
CA ALA A 178 10.34 19.10 -21.74
C ALA A 178 10.65 19.68 -20.32
N HIS A 179 9.66 20.29 -19.66
CA HIS A 179 9.76 20.90 -18.34
C HIS A 179 8.91 20.16 -17.30
N ASP A 180 8.54 18.90 -17.59
CA ASP A 180 7.63 18.06 -16.77
C ASP A 180 6.25 18.69 -16.52
N ARG A 181 5.80 19.66 -17.36
CA ARG A 181 4.40 20.10 -17.30
C ARG A 181 3.52 19.05 -17.92
N ILE A 182 2.45 18.70 -17.23
CA ILE A 182 1.48 17.73 -17.71
C ILE A 182 0.60 18.43 -18.76
N VAL A 183 0.68 17.98 -20.01
CA VAL A 183 -0.07 18.52 -21.15
C VAL A 183 -1.32 17.71 -21.47
N ASP A 184 -1.35 16.45 -21.02
CA ASP A 184 -2.52 15.57 -21.15
C ASP A 184 -2.54 14.55 -20.01
N PHE A 185 -3.73 14.16 -19.58
CA PHE A 185 -3.95 13.14 -18.52
C PHE A 185 -5.21 12.34 -18.84
N VAL A 186 -5.05 11.01 -18.92
CA VAL A 186 -6.15 10.08 -19.23
C VAL A 186 -6.22 8.99 -18.17
N GLU A 187 -7.36 8.88 -17.50
CA GLU A 187 -7.58 7.86 -16.48
C GLU A 187 -7.89 6.50 -17.13
N LYS A 188 -7.07 5.51 -16.83
CA LYS A 188 -7.19 4.11 -17.28
C LYS A 188 -7.49 3.96 -18.78
N PRO A 189 -6.64 4.51 -19.66
CA PRO A 189 -6.86 4.43 -21.10
C PRO A 189 -6.73 3.00 -21.60
N ALA A 190 -7.58 2.61 -22.56
CA ALA A 190 -7.44 1.31 -23.24
C ALA A 190 -6.15 1.23 -24.09
N ASP A 191 -5.70 2.36 -24.60
CA ASP A 191 -4.44 2.53 -25.35
C ASP A 191 -3.62 3.66 -24.69
N PRO A 192 -2.73 3.36 -23.71
CA PRO A 192 -1.98 4.37 -23.01
C PRO A 192 -1.04 5.17 -23.92
N PRO A 193 -0.96 6.50 -23.79
CA PRO A 193 0.02 7.31 -24.51
C PRO A 193 1.44 6.91 -24.10
N ALA A 194 2.33 6.83 -25.11
CA ALA A 194 3.74 6.52 -24.88
C ALA A 194 4.54 7.78 -24.51
N VAL A 195 5.63 7.59 -23.80
CA VAL A 195 6.62 8.64 -23.54
C VAL A 195 7.30 9.02 -24.86
N PRO A 196 7.51 10.32 -25.16
CA PRO A 196 8.22 10.74 -26.37
C PRO A 196 9.57 10.06 -26.52
N GLY A 197 9.78 9.42 -27.68
CA GLY A 197 11.03 8.68 -27.98
C GLY A 197 11.10 7.24 -27.46
N ASN A 198 10.10 6.77 -26.69
CA ASN A 198 10.03 5.38 -26.24
C ASN A 198 8.60 4.83 -26.33
N PRO A 199 8.23 4.10 -27.41
CA PRO A 199 6.87 3.63 -27.65
C PRO A 199 6.40 2.54 -26.68
N ASP A 200 7.32 1.89 -25.99
CA ASP A 200 7.01 0.77 -25.08
C ASP A 200 6.78 1.21 -23.63
N ILE A 201 7.02 2.48 -23.33
CA ILE A 201 6.92 3.06 -21.98
C ILE A 201 5.82 4.11 -21.92
N ALA A 202 5.08 4.12 -20.83
CA ALA A 202 4.11 5.16 -20.47
C ALA A 202 4.46 5.77 -19.11
N LEU A 203 3.98 7.00 -18.86
CA LEU A 203 4.17 7.70 -17.60
C LEU A 203 2.91 7.56 -16.75
N ALA A 204 2.95 6.68 -15.76
CA ALA A 204 1.83 6.37 -14.89
C ALA A 204 1.77 7.27 -13.65
N SER A 205 0.57 7.73 -13.30
CA SER A 205 0.29 8.40 -12.03
C SER A 205 0.31 7.39 -10.88
N LEU A 206 0.95 7.75 -9.79
CA LEU A 206 1.05 6.92 -8.58
C LEU A 206 -0.10 7.16 -7.57
N GLY A 207 -1.07 8.02 -7.90
CA GLY A 207 -2.11 8.42 -6.96
C GLY A 207 -1.58 9.20 -5.76
N ILE A 208 -0.50 9.95 -5.96
CA ILE A 208 0.14 10.82 -4.97
C ILE A 208 0.12 12.24 -5.54
N TYR A 209 -0.54 13.16 -4.84
CA TYR A 209 -0.75 14.52 -5.31
C TYR A 209 -0.36 15.54 -4.23
N VAL A 210 0.23 16.65 -4.64
CA VAL A 210 0.45 17.83 -3.78
C VAL A 210 -0.34 18.99 -4.35
N PHE A 211 -1.07 19.67 -3.45
CA PHE A 211 -1.86 20.86 -3.76
C PHE A 211 -1.60 21.97 -2.76
N HIS A 212 -1.74 23.21 -3.18
CA HIS A 212 -2.02 24.29 -2.24
C HIS A 212 -3.45 24.11 -1.69
N THR A 213 -3.64 24.14 -0.36
CA THR A 213 -4.91 23.79 0.30
C THR A 213 -6.11 24.58 -0.19
N LYS A 214 -5.95 25.91 -0.33
CA LYS A 214 -7.04 26.76 -0.78
C LYS A 214 -7.52 26.39 -2.19
N LEU A 215 -6.57 26.17 -3.10
CA LEU A 215 -6.90 25.76 -4.47
C LEU A 215 -7.63 24.42 -4.47
N LEU A 216 -7.13 23.43 -3.71
CA LEU A 216 -7.78 22.13 -3.60
C LEU A 216 -9.23 22.27 -3.15
N PHE A 217 -9.51 23.10 -2.13
CA PHE A 217 -10.87 23.28 -1.64
C PHE A 217 -11.78 23.95 -2.67
N ASP A 218 -11.27 24.92 -3.42
CA ASP A 218 -12.02 25.58 -4.48
C ASP A 218 -12.36 24.59 -5.61
N GLU A 219 -11.40 23.75 -5.99
CA GLU A 219 -11.61 22.71 -7.01
C GLU A 219 -12.57 21.60 -6.53
N LEU A 220 -12.48 21.16 -5.28
CA LEU A 220 -13.41 20.18 -4.71
C LEU A 220 -14.85 20.72 -4.66
N ARG A 221 -15.05 22.01 -4.31
CA ARG A 221 -16.36 22.65 -4.33
C ARG A 221 -16.92 22.79 -5.74
N ARG A 222 -16.06 23.18 -6.70
CA ARG A 222 -16.43 23.23 -8.12
C ARG A 222 -16.90 21.87 -8.63
N ASP A 223 -16.10 20.83 -8.35
CA ASP A 223 -16.37 19.47 -8.78
C ASP A 223 -17.66 18.91 -8.16
N ALA A 224 -17.86 19.11 -6.87
CA ALA A 224 -19.08 18.72 -6.17
C ALA A 224 -20.36 19.38 -6.75
N ALA A 225 -20.24 20.57 -7.33
CA ALA A 225 -21.34 21.27 -8.00
C ALA A 225 -21.49 20.85 -9.48
N THR A 226 -20.54 20.10 -10.04
CA THR A 226 -20.56 19.69 -11.45
C THR A 226 -21.45 18.47 -11.66
N ALA A 227 -22.51 18.60 -12.43
CA ALA A 227 -23.40 17.49 -12.75
C ALA A 227 -22.66 16.44 -13.59
N GLY A 228 -22.76 15.17 -13.17
CA GLY A 228 -22.15 14.04 -13.89
C GLY A 228 -20.69 13.78 -13.55
N SER A 229 -20.07 14.55 -12.64
CA SER A 229 -18.75 14.25 -12.11
C SER A 229 -18.78 12.90 -11.38
N SER A 230 -17.72 12.10 -11.56
CA SER A 230 -17.47 10.88 -10.78
C SER A 230 -16.86 11.19 -9.40
N ARG A 231 -16.53 12.46 -9.16
CA ARG A 231 -15.90 12.96 -7.93
C ARG A 231 -14.59 12.25 -7.62
N ASP A 232 -13.80 12.02 -8.67
CA ASP A 232 -12.53 11.32 -8.61
C ASP A 232 -11.36 12.23 -8.97
N PHE A 233 -10.22 12.08 -8.27
CA PHE A 233 -9.05 12.88 -8.58
C PHE A 233 -8.54 12.63 -10.00
N GLY A 234 -8.40 11.37 -10.40
CA GLY A 234 -7.88 11.00 -11.72
C GLY A 234 -8.87 11.26 -12.85
N GLY A 235 -10.18 11.11 -12.57
CA GLY A 235 -11.22 11.30 -13.57
C GLY A 235 -11.66 12.75 -13.77
N ASP A 236 -11.62 13.58 -12.73
CA ASP A 236 -12.28 14.89 -12.75
C ASP A 236 -11.35 16.05 -12.37
N ILE A 237 -10.63 15.95 -11.22
CA ILE A 237 -9.84 17.07 -10.69
C ILE A 237 -8.56 17.28 -11.50
N ILE A 238 -7.75 16.23 -11.67
CA ILE A 238 -6.46 16.35 -12.37
C ILE A 238 -6.62 16.74 -13.83
N PRO A 239 -7.53 16.10 -14.64
CA PRO A 239 -7.74 16.51 -16.03
C PRO A 239 -8.18 17.97 -16.16
N HIS A 240 -9.01 18.47 -15.23
CA HIS A 240 -9.44 19.87 -15.23
C HIS A 240 -8.26 20.83 -15.04
N LEU A 241 -7.37 20.57 -14.05
CA LEU A 241 -6.20 21.40 -13.81
C LEU A 241 -5.15 21.28 -14.92
N VAL A 242 -4.99 20.11 -15.52
CA VAL A 242 -4.13 19.90 -16.70
C VAL A 242 -4.61 20.76 -17.88
N ALA A 243 -5.92 20.79 -18.15
CA ALA A 243 -6.49 21.63 -19.21
C ALA A 243 -6.25 23.14 -19.00
N GLN A 244 -6.01 23.57 -17.75
CA GLN A 244 -5.64 24.95 -17.41
C GLN A 244 -4.12 25.22 -17.48
N GLY A 245 -3.30 24.20 -17.79
CA GLY A 245 -1.83 24.30 -17.82
C GLY A 245 -1.16 24.46 -16.46
N LYS A 246 -1.80 23.99 -15.39
CA LYS A 246 -1.41 24.23 -14.00
C LYS A 246 -0.84 23.00 -13.28
N ALA A 247 -0.65 21.90 -13.99
CA ALA A 247 -0.19 20.62 -13.43
C ALA A 247 1.25 20.32 -13.83
N VAL A 248 2.04 19.83 -12.85
CA VAL A 248 3.44 19.42 -13.05
C VAL A 248 3.64 17.97 -12.58
N ALA A 249 4.43 17.21 -13.34
CA ALA A 249 4.80 15.84 -12.98
C ALA A 249 6.02 15.85 -12.04
N HIS A 250 5.97 15.02 -10.99
CA HIS A 250 7.09 14.71 -10.12
C HIS A 250 7.58 13.30 -10.41
N ARG A 251 8.81 13.16 -10.91
CA ARG A 251 9.40 11.85 -11.16
C ARG A 251 9.67 11.15 -9.83
N PHE A 252 9.05 10.01 -9.59
CA PHE A 252 9.21 9.23 -8.36
C PHE A 252 10.69 8.90 -8.06
N SER A 253 11.49 8.69 -9.10
CA SER A 253 12.93 8.45 -8.98
C SER A 253 13.70 9.56 -8.26
N ALA A 254 13.19 10.79 -8.25
CA ALA A 254 13.80 11.94 -7.58
C ALA A 254 13.62 11.92 -6.06
N SER A 255 12.57 11.25 -5.56
CA SER A 255 12.19 11.24 -4.14
C SER A 255 12.04 9.85 -3.54
N CYS A 256 12.20 8.77 -4.32
CA CYS A 256 12.19 7.43 -3.77
C CYS A 256 13.40 7.19 -2.84
N VAL A 257 13.14 6.60 -1.68
CA VAL A 257 14.17 6.29 -0.70
C VAL A 257 14.74 4.91 -1.00
N ARG A 258 16.06 4.84 -1.14
CA ARG A 258 16.82 3.62 -1.45
C ARG A 258 17.91 3.41 -0.41
N SER A 259 18.12 2.18 -0.02
CA SER A 259 19.26 1.77 0.81
C SER A 259 20.48 1.34 0.00
N VAL A 260 20.32 1.10 -1.31
CA VAL A 260 21.38 0.64 -2.23
C VAL A 260 21.40 1.55 -3.46
N GLU A 261 22.61 1.84 -3.99
CA GLU A 261 22.82 2.66 -5.20
C GLU A 261 22.40 1.93 -6.50
N GLU A 262 21.32 1.14 -6.48
CA GLU A 262 20.88 0.40 -7.67
C GLU A 262 19.84 1.17 -8.50
N PRO A 263 19.81 0.98 -9.83
CA PRO A 263 18.91 1.69 -10.75
C PRO A 263 17.51 1.10 -10.71
N GLY A 264 16.65 1.56 -9.83
CA GLY A 264 15.25 1.15 -9.80
C GLY A 264 14.48 1.89 -8.70
N ALA A 265 13.34 2.45 -9.03
CA ALA A 265 12.43 3.04 -8.07
C ALA A 265 11.39 1.98 -7.70
N TYR A 266 11.44 1.43 -6.49
CA TYR A 266 10.50 0.40 -6.08
C TYR A 266 9.14 0.99 -5.73
N TRP A 267 8.16 0.67 -6.54
CA TRP A 267 6.75 0.93 -6.28
C TRP A 267 5.93 -0.25 -6.81
N ARG A 268 4.97 -0.74 -6.04
CA ARG A 268 4.10 -1.86 -6.44
C ARG A 268 2.64 -1.58 -6.06
N ASP A 269 1.74 -1.71 -7.05
CA ASP A 269 0.32 -1.94 -6.79
C ASP A 269 0.11 -3.43 -6.50
N VAL A 270 0.04 -3.79 -5.23
CA VAL A 270 -0.23 -5.16 -4.80
C VAL A 270 -1.74 -5.45 -4.90
N GLY A 271 -2.34 -5.15 -6.04
CA GLY A 271 -3.78 -5.20 -6.28
C GLY A 271 -4.32 -6.58 -6.67
N THR A 272 -3.47 -7.53 -7.06
CA THR A 272 -3.84 -8.91 -7.39
C THR A 272 -3.14 -9.89 -6.45
N VAL A 273 -3.65 -11.12 -6.35
CA VAL A 273 -3.03 -12.18 -5.53
C VAL A 273 -1.60 -12.46 -5.97
N ASP A 274 -1.35 -12.48 -7.30
CA ASP A 274 -0.01 -12.69 -7.84
C ASP A 274 0.95 -11.55 -7.49
N ALA A 275 0.56 -10.30 -7.75
CA ALA A 275 1.40 -9.14 -7.43
C ALA A 275 1.66 -9.01 -5.91
N TYR A 276 0.66 -9.34 -5.09
CA TYR A 276 0.80 -9.38 -3.64
C TYR A 276 1.78 -10.49 -3.19
N TRP A 277 1.66 -11.68 -3.76
CA TRP A 277 2.56 -12.80 -3.47
C TRP A 277 3.99 -12.49 -3.92
N GLU A 278 4.18 -12.03 -5.17
CA GLU A 278 5.48 -11.64 -5.72
C GLU A 278 6.17 -10.62 -4.82
N ALA A 279 5.49 -9.50 -4.50
CA ALA A 279 6.06 -8.44 -3.67
C ALA A 279 6.47 -8.91 -2.25
N ASN A 280 5.79 -9.90 -1.66
CA ASN A 280 6.20 -10.48 -0.39
C ASN A 280 7.36 -11.48 -0.53
N ILE A 281 7.40 -12.26 -1.61
CA ILE A 281 8.49 -13.22 -1.86
C ILE A 281 9.80 -12.49 -2.23
N ASP A 282 9.73 -11.39 -2.98
CA ASP A 282 10.91 -10.56 -3.30
C ASP A 282 11.65 -10.10 -2.04
N LEU A 283 10.94 -9.88 -0.93
CA LEU A 283 11.57 -9.55 0.36
C LEU A 283 12.48 -10.65 0.90
N THR A 284 12.38 -11.88 0.39
CA THR A 284 13.21 -13.02 0.81
C THR A 284 14.50 -13.15 0.02
N ASP A 285 14.70 -12.34 -1.00
CA ASP A 285 15.93 -12.31 -1.79
C ASP A 285 17.11 -11.81 -0.96
N VAL A 286 18.33 -12.15 -1.39
CA VAL A 286 19.58 -11.78 -0.69
C VAL A 286 19.72 -10.28 -0.63
N VAL A 287 19.38 -9.58 -1.71
CA VAL A 287 19.33 -8.12 -1.81
C VAL A 287 17.96 -7.75 -2.37
N PRO A 288 16.94 -7.55 -1.51
CA PRO A 288 15.62 -7.20 -1.97
C PRO A 288 15.57 -5.75 -2.49
N GLU A 289 14.78 -5.50 -3.53
CA GLU A 289 14.57 -4.13 -4.05
C GLU A 289 13.93 -3.21 -3.00
N LEU A 290 13.06 -3.76 -2.14
CA LEU A 290 12.47 -3.07 -1.00
C LEU A 290 13.18 -3.50 0.29
N ASP A 291 14.04 -2.65 0.83
CA ASP A 291 14.71 -2.93 2.09
C ASP A 291 13.84 -2.55 3.29
N LEU A 292 13.38 -3.55 4.05
CA LEU A 292 12.65 -3.35 5.31
C LEU A 292 13.57 -3.02 6.49
N TYR A 293 14.89 -3.18 6.35
CA TYR A 293 15.89 -2.98 7.40
C TYR A 293 16.54 -1.59 7.36
N GLU A 294 16.15 -0.73 6.40
CA GLU A 294 16.61 0.65 6.30
C GLU A 294 16.19 1.46 7.54
N ARG A 295 17.18 1.82 8.37
CA ARG A 295 16.96 2.49 9.66
C ARG A 295 16.70 3.99 9.53
N ASN A 296 17.18 4.61 8.47
CA ASN A 296 16.98 6.05 8.25
C ASN A 296 15.57 6.34 7.71
N TRP A 297 14.88 5.30 7.18
CA TRP A 297 13.50 5.38 6.71
C TRP A 297 12.67 4.20 7.23
N PRO A 298 12.43 4.14 8.56
CA PRO A 298 11.78 2.99 9.19
C PRO A 298 10.33 2.86 8.75
N LEU A 299 9.89 1.61 8.65
CA LEU A 299 8.47 1.29 8.46
C LEU A 299 7.79 1.20 9.82
N TRP A 300 7.01 2.23 10.15
CA TRP A 300 6.22 2.29 11.38
C TRP A 300 4.98 1.42 11.25
N THR A 301 4.64 0.70 12.30
CA THR A 301 3.44 -0.15 12.35
C THR A 301 3.04 -0.40 13.81
N TYR A 302 1.86 -0.97 14.02
CA TYR A 302 1.50 -1.51 15.34
C TYR A 302 2.48 -2.61 15.75
N SER A 303 3.19 -2.40 16.84
CA SER A 303 4.12 -3.39 17.39
C SER A 303 3.40 -4.25 18.43
N GLU A 304 3.11 -5.49 18.07
CA GLU A 304 2.63 -6.49 19.03
C GLU A 304 3.76 -6.90 19.98
N ILE A 305 3.44 -7.06 21.26
CA ILE A 305 4.38 -7.61 22.25
C ILE A 305 4.43 -9.12 22.03
N THR A 306 5.47 -9.59 21.37
CA THR A 306 5.64 -11.00 20.99
C THR A 306 7.01 -11.51 21.42
N PRO A 307 7.11 -12.81 21.83
CA PRO A 307 8.41 -13.44 22.04
C PRO A 307 9.16 -13.60 20.71
N PRO A 308 10.48 -13.84 20.75
CA PRO A 308 11.26 -14.19 19.56
C PRO A 308 10.71 -15.44 18.86
N ALA A 309 11.02 -15.56 17.55
CA ALA A 309 10.76 -16.79 16.81
C ALA A 309 11.60 -17.95 17.38
N LYS A 310 11.02 -19.16 17.42
CA LYS A 310 11.64 -20.36 17.97
C LYS A 310 11.74 -21.47 16.95
N PHE A 311 12.95 -22.02 16.80
CA PHE A 311 13.23 -23.17 15.96
C PHE A 311 13.61 -24.35 16.83
N VAL A 312 12.97 -25.49 16.66
CA VAL A 312 13.20 -26.68 17.49
C VAL A 312 13.30 -27.94 16.68
N HIS A 313 13.97 -28.91 17.27
CA HIS A 313 14.41 -30.19 16.74
C HIS A 313 15.61 -30.09 15.81
N ASP A 314 16.53 -31.01 15.97
CA ASP A 314 17.75 -31.18 15.16
C ASP A 314 18.09 -32.67 15.07
N ILE A 315 17.19 -33.44 14.50
CA ILE A 315 17.41 -34.84 14.14
C ILE A 315 17.10 -35.03 12.66
N ASP A 316 17.69 -36.05 12.05
CA ASP A 316 17.52 -36.34 10.63
C ASP A 316 16.04 -36.45 10.25
N GLY A 317 15.67 -35.76 9.17
CA GLY A 317 14.30 -35.67 8.69
C GLY A 317 13.35 -34.86 9.57
N ARG A 318 13.80 -34.34 10.72
CA ARG A 318 13.00 -33.51 11.63
C ARG A 318 13.83 -32.35 12.19
N ARG A 319 14.13 -31.38 11.35
CA ARG A 319 14.88 -30.18 11.72
C ARG A 319 14.03 -28.93 11.49
N GLY A 320 13.92 -28.07 12.51
CA GLY A 320 13.29 -26.76 12.37
C GLY A 320 14.25 -25.78 11.69
N SER A 321 14.01 -25.45 10.41
CA SER A 321 14.89 -24.59 9.62
C SER A 321 14.12 -23.62 8.74
N ALA A 322 14.73 -22.43 8.51
CA ALA A 322 14.25 -21.46 7.53
C ALA A 322 15.45 -20.90 6.78
N VAL A 323 15.41 -20.95 5.45
CA VAL A 323 16.46 -20.48 4.55
C VAL A 323 15.86 -19.52 3.54
N SER A 324 16.55 -18.40 3.25
CA SER A 324 16.05 -17.34 2.38
C SER A 324 14.61 -16.95 2.71
N SER A 325 14.33 -16.71 4.00
CA SER A 325 12.96 -16.56 4.51
C SER A 325 12.88 -15.50 5.59
N LEU A 326 11.74 -14.81 5.68
CA LEU A 326 11.44 -13.91 6.78
C LEU A 326 10.54 -14.62 7.81
N VAL A 327 10.95 -14.62 9.09
CA VAL A 327 10.19 -15.23 10.17
C VAL A 327 9.96 -14.20 11.28
N SER A 328 8.72 -13.80 11.45
CA SER A 328 8.33 -12.79 12.45
C SER A 328 8.32 -13.34 13.88
N GLY A 329 8.19 -12.45 14.85
CA GLY A 329 8.08 -12.83 16.27
C GLY A 329 6.91 -13.78 16.56
N ASP A 330 6.99 -14.48 17.68
CA ASP A 330 6.03 -15.49 18.12
C ASP A 330 5.85 -16.68 17.16
N CYS A 331 6.70 -16.87 16.15
CA CYS A 331 6.66 -18.06 15.30
C CYS A 331 7.30 -19.27 16.00
N ILE A 332 6.76 -20.47 15.79
CA ILE A 332 7.41 -21.71 16.19
C ILE A 332 7.54 -22.62 14.96
N VAL A 333 8.78 -22.88 14.54
CA VAL A 333 9.13 -23.82 13.49
C VAL A 333 9.57 -25.12 14.14
N SER A 334 8.62 -26.06 14.29
CA SER A 334 8.81 -27.28 15.06
C SER A 334 9.12 -28.47 14.13
N GLY A 335 10.37 -28.60 13.71
CA GLY A 335 10.80 -29.68 12.81
C GLY A 335 10.22 -29.57 11.40
N ALA A 336 9.95 -28.35 10.97
CA ALA A 336 9.50 -28.02 9.62
C ALA A 336 10.63 -27.38 8.81
N SER A 337 10.58 -27.49 7.48
CA SER A 337 11.52 -26.90 6.53
C SER A 337 10.84 -25.74 5.80
N ILE A 338 11.40 -24.54 5.93
CA ILE A 338 10.88 -23.32 5.33
C ILE A 338 11.91 -22.79 4.32
N HIS A 339 11.49 -22.55 3.11
CA HIS A 339 12.35 -22.06 2.03
C HIS A 339 11.64 -20.92 1.26
N ARG A 340 12.36 -19.85 0.95
CA ARG A 340 11.85 -18.67 0.22
C ARG A 340 10.45 -18.26 0.65
N SER A 341 10.22 -18.17 1.95
CA SER A 341 8.87 -17.99 2.48
C SER A 341 8.84 -16.88 3.53
N LEU A 342 7.66 -16.31 3.71
CA LEU A 342 7.41 -15.28 4.70
C LEU A 342 6.38 -15.79 5.71
N LEU A 343 6.79 -15.89 6.99
CA LEU A 343 5.93 -16.25 8.10
C LEU A 343 5.64 -15.01 8.95
N SER A 344 4.39 -14.58 8.95
CA SER A 344 3.94 -13.47 9.79
C SER A 344 3.83 -13.89 11.26
N THR A 345 3.58 -12.92 12.13
CA THR A 345 3.51 -13.09 13.59
C THR A 345 2.64 -14.29 13.99
N GLY A 346 3.18 -15.11 14.92
CA GLY A 346 2.40 -16.17 15.58
C GLY A 346 2.14 -17.43 14.77
N VAL A 347 2.84 -17.64 13.65
CA VAL A 347 2.70 -18.86 12.84
C VAL A 347 3.30 -20.08 13.57
N ARG A 348 2.60 -21.20 13.50
CA ARG A 348 3.05 -22.51 14.03
C ARG A 348 3.21 -23.49 12.87
N ALA A 349 4.44 -23.94 12.59
CA ALA A 349 4.73 -24.96 11.60
C ALA A 349 5.13 -26.25 12.28
N HIS A 350 4.32 -27.30 12.13
CA HIS A 350 4.53 -28.60 12.79
C HIS A 350 5.51 -29.49 12.01
N SER A 351 5.95 -30.55 12.67
CA SER A 351 7.00 -31.44 12.21
C SER A 351 6.73 -32.01 10.82
N PHE A 352 7.78 -32.06 10.01
CA PHE A 352 7.78 -32.56 8.64
C PHE A 352 6.97 -31.69 7.65
N ALA A 353 6.43 -30.55 8.10
CA ALA A 353 5.86 -29.61 7.15
C ALA A 353 6.95 -29.00 6.27
N VAL A 354 6.63 -28.78 5.00
CA VAL A 354 7.51 -28.15 4.01
C VAL A 354 6.79 -26.97 3.39
N LEU A 355 7.38 -25.78 3.51
CA LEU A 355 6.89 -24.56 2.89
C LEU A 355 7.94 -24.06 1.88
N ASP A 356 7.51 -23.84 0.65
CA ASP A 356 8.33 -23.32 -0.44
C ASP A 356 7.58 -22.18 -1.15
N GLU A 357 8.17 -20.99 -1.19
CA GLU A 357 7.55 -19.77 -1.75
C GLU A 357 6.15 -19.49 -1.15
N ALA A 358 6.02 -19.63 0.18
CA ALA A 358 4.77 -19.44 0.89
C ALA A 358 4.71 -18.08 1.60
N VAL A 359 3.62 -17.35 1.43
CA VAL A 359 3.28 -16.16 2.21
C VAL A 359 2.21 -16.54 3.23
N VAL A 360 2.61 -16.61 4.51
CA VAL A 360 1.76 -17.09 5.59
C VAL A 360 1.39 -15.92 6.52
N LEU A 361 0.10 -15.53 6.51
CA LEU A 361 -0.41 -14.44 7.32
C LEU A 361 -0.52 -14.81 8.80
N PRO A 362 -0.72 -13.83 9.73
CA PRO A 362 -0.58 -14.07 11.16
C PRO A 362 -1.47 -15.19 11.71
N HIS A 363 -0.92 -15.89 12.72
CA HIS A 363 -1.62 -16.90 13.52
C HIS A 363 -2.09 -18.14 12.74
N CYS A 364 -1.47 -18.45 11.60
CA CYS A 364 -1.73 -19.71 10.89
C CYS A 364 -1.08 -20.89 11.60
N HIS A 365 -1.73 -22.06 11.50
CA HIS A 365 -1.22 -23.34 11.97
C HIS A 365 -1.03 -24.27 10.77
N ILE A 366 0.19 -24.75 10.58
CA ILE A 366 0.54 -25.65 9.48
C ILE A 366 0.67 -27.06 10.05
N GLY A 367 -0.23 -27.94 9.64
CA GLY A 367 -0.30 -29.33 10.11
C GLY A 367 0.95 -30.14 9.82
N ARG A 368 1.10 -31.24 10.55
CA ARG A 368 2.21 -32.16 10.44
C ARG A 368 2.30 -32.76 9.01
N GLY A 369 3.47 -32.74 8.40
CA GLY A 369 3.68 -33.29 7.07
C GLY A 369 2.98 -32.57 5.93
N ALA A 370 2.38 -31.40 6.17
CA ALA A 370 1.79 -30.60 5.11
C ALA A 370 2.88 -30.08 4.14
N ARG A 371 2.57 -30.01 2.86
CA ARG A 371 3.48 -29.52 1.83
C ARG A 371 2.80 -28.41 1.04
N LEU A 372 3.34 -27.21 1.18
CA LEU A 372 2.75 -26.00 0.62
C LEU A 372 3.76 -25.30 -0.28
N LYS A 373 3.42 -25.14 -1.55
CA LYS A 373 4.25 -24.50 -2.53
C LYS A 373 3.48 -23.40 -3.27
N ARG A 374 4.09 -22.20 -3.37
CA ARG A 374 3.52 -21.02 -4.04
C ARG A 374 2.10 -20.71 -3.54
N VAL A 375 1.99 -20.51 -2.23
CA VAL A 375 0.71 -20.27 -1.57
C VAL A 375 0.66 -18.92 -0.85
N VAL A 376 -0.53 -18.38 -0.72
CA VAL A 376 -0.88 -17.30 0.22
C VAL A 376 -1.90 -17.87 1.20
N LEU A 377 -1.56 -17.96 2.48
CA LEU A 377 -2.49 -18.34 3.53
C LEU A 377 -3.06 -17.11 4.20
N ASP A 378 -4.37 -16.99 4.22
CA ASP A 378 -5.02 -15.89 4.98
C ASP A 378 -4.84 -16.07 6.49
N ARG A 379 -5.06 -15.01 7.23
CA ARG A 379 -4.90 -14.97 8.68
C ARG A 379 -5.69 -16.07 9.40
N GLY A 380 -5.00 -16.78 10.30
CA GLY A 380 -5.62 -17.77 11.19
C GLY A 380 -6.02 -19.08 10.53
N VAL A 381 -5.58 -19.32 9.31
CA VAL A 381 -5.84 -20.61 8.62
C VAL A 381 -5.16 -21.76 9.35
N VAL A 382 -5.91 -22.83 9.54
CA VAL A 382 -5.43 -24.11 10.11
C VAL A 382 -5.35 -25.15 9.01
N ILE A 383 -4.13 -25.41 8.56
CA ILE A 383 -3.85 -26.42 7.53
C ILE A 383 -3.86 -27.82 8.16
N PRO A 384 -4.65 -28.77 7.66
CA PRO A 384 -4.68 -30.15 8.13
C PRO A 384 -3.34 -30.87 7.96
N ASP A 385 -3.13 -31.91 8.76
CA ASP A 385 -1.98 -32.80 8.62
C ASP A 385 -1.94 -33.44 7.23
N GLY A 386 -0.77 -33.47 6.60
CA GLY A 386 -0.54 -34.09 5.30
C GLY A 386 -1.16 -33.39 4.10
N LEU A 387 -1.78 -32.20 4.27
CA LEU A 387 -2.34 -31.49 3.10
C LEU A 387 -1.21 -31.07 2.14
N ILE A 388 -1.41 -31.39 0.86
CA ILE A 388 -0.49 -31.02 -0.23
C ILE A 388 -1.17 -29.99 -1.12
N VAL A 389 -0.46 -28.87 -1.37
CA VAL A 389 -0.89 -27.79 -2.28
C VAL A 389 0.32 -27.28 -3.07
N GLY A 390 0.12 -27.00 -4.35
CA GLY A 390 1.15 -26.51 -5.27
C GLY A 390 1.83 -27.59 -6.10
N GLU A 391 1.41 -28.85 -5.98
CA GLU A 391 1.96 -29.98 -6.75
C GLU A 391 0.99 -30.48 -7.83
N ASP A 392 -0.31 -30.40 -7.62
CA ASP A 392 -1.35 -30.78 -8.59
C ASP A 392 -2.24 -29.59 -8.94
N PRO A 393 -1.99 -28.91 -10.10
CA PRO A 393 -2.73 -27.72 -10.49
C PRO A 393 -4.23 -27.95 -10.66
N ILE A 394 -4.65 -29.15 -11.08
CA ILE A 394 -6.08 -29.46 -11.32
C ILE A 394 -6.79 -29.64 -9.98
N LEU A 395 -6.19 -30.39 -9.08
CA LEU A 395 -6.74 -30.63 -7.75
C LEU A 395 -6.78 -29.32 -6.95
N ASP A 396 -5.72 -28.52 -7.02
CA ASP A 396 -5.62 -27.24 -6.33
C ASP A 396 -6.69 -26.23 -6.79
N ALA A 397 -6.90 -26.14 -8.10
CA ALA A 397 -7.95 -25.25 -8.66
C ALA A 397 -9.38 -25.65 -8.27
N ARG A 398 -9.60 -26.94 -7.93
CA ARG A 398 -10.91 -27.42 -7.43
C ARG A 398 -11.13 -27.09 -5.95
N ARG A 399 -10.06 -27.01 -5.17
CA ARG A 399 -10.12 -26.84 -3.71
C ARG A 399 -9.94 -25.40 -3.28
N PHE A 400 -9.10 -24.65 -4.00
CA PHE A 400 -8.61 -23.32 -3.64
C PHE A 400 -8.72 -22.37 -4.83
N ARG A 401 -8.56 -21.08 -4.55
CA ARG A 401 -8.37 -20.10 -5.63
C ARG A 401 -6.93 -20.22 -6.16
N ARG A 402 -6.80 -20.75 -7.35
CA ARG A 402 -5.53 -20.80 -8.06
C ARG A 402 -5.49 -19.73 -9.14
N THR A 403 -4.44 -18.91 -9.16
CA THR A 403 -4.23 -17.87 -10.18
C THR A 403 -3.63 -18.46 -11.46
N ASP A 404 -3.62 -17.67 -12.54
CA ASP A 404 -3.01 -18.05 -13.81
C ASP A 404 -1.49 -18.26 -13.68
N LYS A 405 -0.81 -17.51 -12.80
CA LYS A 405 0.62 -17.68 -12.48
C LYS A 405 0.88 -18.85 -11.51
N GLY A 406 -0.14 -19.54 -11.07
CA GLY A 406 -0.03 -20.76 -10.26
C GLY A 406 0.06 -20.53 -8.75
N VAL A 407 -0.23 -19.33 -8.26
CA VAL A 407 -0.31 -19.05 -6.82
C VAL A 407 -1.66 -19.54 -6.28
N CYS A 408 -1.66 -20.24 -5.15
CA CYS A 408 -2.88 -20.68 -4.48
C CYS A 408 -3.19 -19.81 -3.27
N LEU A 409 -4.32 -19.10 -3.30
CA LEU A 409 -4.87 -18.42 -2.12
C LEU A 409 -5.73 -19.41 -1.33
N ILE A 410 -5.45 -19.51 -0.03
CA ILE A 410 -6.13 -20.44 0.90
C ILE A 410 -6.70 -19.65 2.07
N THR A 411 -7.99 -19.81 2.30
CA THR A 411 -8.72 -19.24 3.44
C THR A 411 -9.34 -20.35 4.29
N GLN A 412 -9.68 -20.06 5.55
CA GLN A 412 -10.27 -21.08 6.43
C GLN A 412 -11.59 -21.66 5.85
N PRO A 413 -12.52 -20.88 5.29
CA PRO A 413 -13.71 -21.46 4.65
C PRO A 413 -13.44 -22.43 3.49
N MET A 414 -12.27 -22.28 2.82
CA MET A 414 -11.88 -23.26 1.78
C MET A 414 -11.41 -24.57 2.41
N ILE A 415 -10.66 -24.49 3.50
CA ILE A 415 -10.23 -25.66 4.27
C ILE A 415 -11.44 -26.42 4.86
N ASP A 416 -12.39 -25.67 5.46
CA ASP A 416 -13.58 -26.27 6.07
C ASP A 416 -14.45 -27.05 5.08
N ARG A 417 -14.35 -26.73 3.79
CA ARG A 417 -15.04 -27.48 2.72
C ARG A 417 -14.34 -28.79 2.31
N LEU A 418 -13.11 -29.03 2.79
CA LEU A 418 -12.38 -30.28 2.53
C LEU A 418 -12.70 -31.37 3.55
N ALA A 419 -13.24 -30.98 4.69
CA ALA A 419 -13.71 -31.89 5.73
C ALA A 419 -15.11 -32.39 5.39
#